data_e914084f5b9b9fb99e0fddffc5dcfd8e
#
_entry.id   e914084f5b9b9fb99e0fddffc5dcfd8e
#
_cell.length_a   1.000
_cell.length_b   1.000
_cell.length_c   1.000
_cell.angle_alpha   90.00
_cell.angle_beta   90.00
_cell.angle_gamma   90.00
#
_symmetry.space_group_name_H-M   'P 1'
#
loop_
_entity.id
_entity.type
_entity.pdbx_description
1 polymer ?
#
loop_
_entity_poly.entity_id
_entity_poly.type
_entity_poly.pdbx_seq_one_letter_code
_entity_poly.pdbx_strand_id
1 'polypeptide(L)'
;MPEQAPPLPAGIDRRAFLKYAGATLALLVSPVGQAATNILAVRVWPARDYTRVTLEYREPIAFTHQIVKNPERLVVDLEGVEFNSVLSSLPNKISETDPYIRLIRAGRNKPGVVRLVIELKSEIQPQVFMLKPVGEYGHRLVLDLYPTAADDPLLALLEKLDAPSEKATAKEPRQAQPEITRMVTIVLDPGHGGEDPGAIGRGGSYEKHVTLEVARRLKAKIDAEPNMRSMLTRDGDFFIPLQSRVQKARRVQADLFVSVHADAFIKPTARGSS
;
A
#
# COMPACT_ATOMS: atom_id res chain seq x y z
N MET A 1 14.71 -81.31 39.40
CA MET A 1 13.85 -80.11 39.72
C MET A 1 13.74 -79.29 38.47
N PRO A 2 12.59 -79.17 37.86
CA PRO A 2 12.42 -78.31 36.68
C PRO A 2 12.11 -76.86 37.16
N GLU A 3 12.85 -75.92 36.64
CA GLU A 3 12.75 -74.48 36.82
C GLU A 3 11.47 -73.99 36.19
N GLN A 4 10.59 -73.33 36.96
CA GLN A 4 9.33 -72.75 36.52
C GLN A 4 9.61 -71.40 35.85
N ALA A 5 9.21 -71.29 34.59
CA ALA A 5 9.23 -70.02 33.82
C ALA A 5 8.29 -69.00 34.45
N PRO A 6 8.68 -67.69 34.45
CA PRO A 6 7.82 -66.63 35.02
C PRO A 6 6.54 -66.44 34.19
N PRO A 7 5.41 -66.06 34.83
CA PRO A 7 4.15 -65.83 34.11
C PRO A 7 4.22 -64.64 33.17
N LEU A 8 3.64 -64.74 31.98
CA LEU A 8 3.49 -63.68 31.03
C LEU A 8 2.63 -62.56 31.59
N PRO A 9 2.96 -61.26 31.28
CA PRO A 9 2.17 -60.14 31.77
C PRO A 9 0.75 -60.22 31.20
N ALA A 10 -0.23 -59.95 32.09
CA ALA A 10 -1.65 -59.92 31.75
C ALA A 10 -1.92 -58.96 30.57
N GLY A 11 -2.61 -59.48 29.55
CA GLY A 11 -2.94 -58.74 28.35
C GLY A 11 -3.70 -57.44 28.66
N ILE A 12 -3.31 -56.39 28.02
CA ILE A 12 -3.97 -55.07 28.12
C ILE A 12 -5.43 -55.26 27.74
N ASP A 13 -6.33 -54.95 28.67
CA ASP A 13 -7.79 -55.03 28.46
C ASP A 13 -8.17 -54.12 27.24
N ARG A 14 -8.91 -54.67 26.31
CA ARG A 14 -9.37 -53.99 25.09
C ARG A 14 -10.07 -52.65 25.41
N ARG A 15 -10.74 -52.56 26.53
CA ARG A 15 -11.39 -51.32 27.00
C ARG A 15 -10.37 -50.27 27.45
N ALA A 16 -9.28 -50.68 28.11
CA ALA A 16 -8.20 -49.80 28.49
C ALA A 16 -7.44 -49.27 27.24
N PHE A 17 -7.14 -50.19 26.28
CA PHE A 17 -6.51 -49.78 25.02
C PHE A 17 -7.35 -48.73 24.24
N LEU A 18 -8.68 -48.93 24.12
CA LEU A 18 -9.57 -47.97 23.45
C LEU A 18 -9.65 -46.62 24.20
N LYS A 19 -9.62 -46.59 25.54
CA LYS A 19 -9.58 -45.36 26.30
C LYS A 19 -8.27 -44.60 26.11
N TYR A 20 -7.12 -45.27 26.11
CA TYR A 20 -5.83 -44.64 25.90
C TYR A 20 -5.60 -44.25 24.45
N ALA A 21 -6.03 -45.05 23.46
CA ALA A 21 -5.98 -44.75 22.06
C ALA A 21 -6.88 -43.51 21.70
N GLY A 22 -8.08 -43.45 22.31
CA GLY A 22 -8.98 -42.31 22.15
C GLY A 22 -8.43 -41.02 22.76
N ALA A 23 -7.79 -41.10 23.95
CA ALA A 23 -7.13 -39.96 24.58
C ALA A 23 -5.92 -39.46 23.79
N THR A 24 -5.12 -40.38 23.22
CA THR A 24 -3.96 -40.03 22.35
C THR A 24 -4.41 -39.41 21.05
N LEU A 25 -5.50 -39.91 20.45
CA LEU A 25 -6.06 -39.32 19.22
C LEU A 25 -6.65 -37.93 19.47
N ALA A 26 -7.31 -37.71 20.61
CA ALA A 26 -7.83 -36.39 20.99
C ALA A 26 -6.70 -35.36 21.21
N LEU A 27 -5.54 -35.77 21.72
CA LEU A 27 -4.36 -34.91 21.87
C LEU A 27 -3.71 -34.56 20.53
N LEU A 28 -3.79 -35.44 19.52
CA LEU A 28 -3.24 -35.19 18.18
C LEU A 28 -4.11 -34.29 17.32
N VAL A 29 -5.38 -34.11 17.68
CA VAL A 29 -6.34 -33.25 16.96
C VAL A 29 -6.55 -31.92 17.69
N SER A 30 -5.82 -31.63 18.75
CA SER A 30 -5.82 -30.27 19.31
C SER A 30 -5.24 -29.34 18.26
N PRO A 31 -6.01 -28.39 17.70
CA PRO A 31 -5.42 -27.39 16.83
C PRO A 31 -4.34 -26.70 17.66
N VAL A 32 -3.10 -26.75 17.19
CA VAL A 32 -2.03 -25.92 17.73
C VAL A 32 -2.57 -24.51 17.61
N GLY A 33 -3.02 -23.96 18.72
CA GLY A 33 -3.52 -22.60 18.78
C GLY A 33 -2.38 -21.69 18.31
N GLN A 34 -2.45 -21.24 17.07
CA GLN A 34 -1.53 -20.21 16.62
C GLN A 34 -1.75 -19.02 17.56
N ALA A 35 -0.68 -18.60 18.23
CA ALA A 35 -0.75 -17.42 19.07
C ALA A 35 -1.27 -16.26 18.22
N ALA A 36 -2.33 -15.61 18.69
CA ALA A 36 -2.93 -14.52 17.94
C ALA A 36 -1.91 -13.39 17.75
N THR A 37 -1.76 -12.94 16.51
CA THR A 37 -0.83 -11.87 16.14
C THR A 37 -1.41 -10.53 16.52
N ASN A 38 -0.58 -9.65 17.07
CA ASN A 38 -0.95 -8.27 17.38
C ASN A 38 -0.64 -7.34 16.22
N ILE A 39 -1.59 -6.43 15.93
CA ILE A 39 -1.31 -5.28 15.08
C ILE A 39 -0.49 -4.28 15.89
N LEU A 40 0.69 -3.93 15.37
CA LEU A 40 1.66 -3.05 16.02
C LEU A 40 1.38 -1.58 15.74
N ALA A 41 1.04 -1.28 14.49
CA ALA A 41 0.73 0.07 14.05
C ALA A 41 -0.28 0.07 12.91
N VAL A 42 -1.04 1.15 12.80
CA VAL A 42 -1.84 1.47 11.62
C VAL A 42 -1.51 2.88 11.19
N ARG A 43 -1.21 3.05 9.91
CA ARG A 43 -0.92 4.34 9.29
C ARG A 43 -1.91 4.57 8.16
N VAL A 44 -2.34 5.82 8.00
CA VAL A 44 -3.24 6.25 6.92
C VAL A 44 -2.58 7.41 6.20
N TRP A 45 -2.49 7.30 4.89
CA TRP A 45 -1.84 8.26 4.01
C TRP A 45 -2.83 8.74 2.95
N PRO A 46 -3.57 9.84 3.23
CA PRO A 46 -4.47 10.41 2.25
C PRO A 46 -3.67 11.14 1.16
N ALA A 47 -3.97 10.85 -0.10
CA ALA A 47 -3.45 11.56 -1.27
C ALA A 47 -4.59 11.84 -2.25
N ARG A 48 -4.39 12.76 -3.20
CA ARG A 48 -5.44 13.12 -4.18
C ARG A 48 -5.84 11.94 -5.07
N ASP A 49 -4.90 11.06 -5.39
CA ASP A 49 -5.11 9.97 -6.34
C ASP A 49 -5.59 8.68 -5.67
N TYR A 50 -5.37 8.52 -4.35
CA TYR A 50 -5.79 7.35 -3.57
C TYR A 50 -5.52 7.58 -2.07
N THR A 51 -6.15 6.80 -1.19
CA THR A 51 -5.74 6.72 0.21
C THR A 51 -5.12 5.35 0.47
N ARG A 52 -3.96 5.33 1.15
CA ARG A 52 -3.32 4.11 1.60
C ARG A 52 -3.58 3.89 3.09
N VAL A 53 -3.97 2.68 3.45
CA VAL A 53 -4.03 2.20 4.84
C VAL A 53 -3.05 1.05 4.99
N THR A 54 -2.13 1.15 5.96
CA THR A 54 -1.13 0.13 6.23
C THR A 54 -1.28 -0.38 7.64
N LEU A 55 -1.39 -1.70 7.79
CA LEU A 55 -1.37 -2.40 9.07
C LEU A 55 -0.03 -3.11 9.23
N GLU A 56 0.71 -2.82 10.28
CA GLU A 56 1.99 -3.46 10.60
C GLU A 56 1.82 -4.52 11.68
N TYR A 57 2.48 -5.68 11.50
CA TYR A 57 2.40 -6.83 12.40
C TYR A 57 3.69 -7.66 12.33
N ARG A 58 3.90 -8.56 13.32
CA ARG A 58 5.13 -9.37 13.41
C ARG A 58 5.08 -10.64 12.59
N GLU A 59 4.01 -11.41 12.71
CA GLU A 59 3.86 -12.72 12.11
C GLU A 59 2.90 -12.63 10.92
N PRO A 60 3.15 -13.35 9.81
CA PRO A 60 2.26 -13.34 8.66
C PRO A 60 0.81 -13.66 9.07
N ILE A 61 -0.14 -12.90 8.54
CA ILE A 61 -1.58 -13.08 8.77
C ILE A 61 -2.26 -13.50 7.48
N ALA A 62 -3.35 -14.27 7.60
CA ALA A 62 -4.27 -14.48 6.48
C ALA A 62 -5.35 -13.39 6.50
N PHE A 63 -5.82 -13.01 5.32
CA PHE A 63 -6.89 -12.02 5.20
C PHE A 63 -7.79 -12.32 4.01
N THR A 64 -9.02 -11.86 4.10
CA THR A 64 -9.96 -11.77 2.98
C THR A 64 -10.55 -10.37 2.92
N HIS A 65 -10.96 -9.93 1.73
CA HIS A 65 -11.60 -8.64 1.58
C HIS A 65 -12.74 -8.68 0.58
N GLN A 66 -13.70 -7.76 0.75
CA GLN A 66 -14.83 -7.59 -0.15
C GLN A 66 -15.37 -6.16 -0.10
N ILE A 67 -15.92 -5.70 -1.22
CA ILE A 67 -16.72 -4.47 -1.27
C ILE A 67 -18.16 -4.79 -0.97
N VAL A 68 -18.77 -4.01 -0.09
CA VAL A 68 -20.20 -4.06 0.26
C VAL A 68 -20.81 -2.72 -0.13
N LYS A 69 -21.82 -2.75 -0.98
CA LYS A 69 -22.55 -1.56 -1.46
C LYS A 69 -23.72 -1.20 -0.52
N ASN A 70 -24.17 0.04 -0.63
CA ASN A 70 -25.34 0.59 0.08
C ASN A 70 -25.26 0.53 1.62
N PRO A 71 -24.42 1.34 2.29
CA PRO A 71 -23.44 2.27 1.75
C PRO A 71 -22.14 1.57 1.31
N GLU A 72 -21.33 2.23 0.48
CA GLU A 72 -20.06 1.72 0.02
C GLU A 72 -19.08 1.48 1.18
N ARG A 73 -18.60 0.25 1.31
CA ARG A 73 -17.68 -0.17 2.37
C ARG A 73 -16.69 -1.19 1.85
N LEU A 74 -15.43 -1.07 2.22
CA LEU A 74 -14.47 -2.14 2.13
C LEU A 74 -14.44 -2.89 3.47
N VAL A 75 -14.72 -4.19 3.44
CA VAL A 75 -14.67 -5.08 4.60
C VAL A 75 -13.45 -5.97 4.46
N VAL A 76 -12.61 -6.02 5.48
CA VAL A 76 -11.41 -6.87 5.51
C VAL A 76 -11.45 -7.72 6.77
N ASP A 77 -11.39 -9.03 6.62
CA ASP A 77 -11.29 -9.98 7.72
C ASP A 77 -9.82 -10.40 7.89
N LEU A 78 -9.31 -10.23 9.09
CA LEU A 78 -7.95 -10.59 9.50
C LEU A 78 -8.01 -11.83 10.37
N GLU A 79 -7.42 -12.94 9.93
CA GLU A 79 -7.41 -14.21 10.66
C GLU A 79 -6.19 -14.31 11.58
N GLY A 80 -6.37 -14.90 12.75
CA GLY A 80 -5.31 -15.06 13.74
C GLY A 80 -4.84 -13.74 14.37
N VAL A 81 -5.64 -12.68 14.30
CA VAL A 81 -5.33 -11.36 14.86
C VAL A 81 -6.11 -11.11 16.15
N GLU A 82 -5.42 -10.57 17.16
CA GLU A 82 -6.04 -10.12 18.39
C GLU A 82 -6.52 -8.67 18.27
N PHE A 83 -7.73 -8.41 18.78
CA PHE A 83 -8.27 -7.06 18.86
C PHE A 83 -7.61 -6.29 20.00
N ASN A 84 -6.83 -5.28 19.70
CA ASN A 84 -6.03 -4.49 20.63
C ASN A 84 -6.35 -2.97 20.58
N SER A 85 -5.65 -2.19 21.40
CA SER A 85 -5.82 -0.72 21.48
C SER A 85 -5.51 0.00 20.17
N VAL A 86 -4.57 -0.51 19.37
CA VAL A 86 -4.22 0.06 18.07
C VAL A 86 -5.43 -0.01 17.12
N LEU A 87 -6.09 -1.17 17.07
CA LEU A 87 -7.29 -1.37 16.26
C LEU A 87 -8.51 -0.60 16.79
N SER A 88 -8.64 -0.45 18.11
CA SER A 88 -9.73 0.35 18.68
C SER A 88 -9.57 1.85 18.42
N SER A 89 -8.35 2.33 18.19
CA SER A 89 -8.05 3.73 17.91
C SER A 89 -8.23 4.14 16.43
N LEU A 90 -8.59 3.20 15.55
CA LEU A 90 -8.72 3.44 14.11
C LEU A 90 -9.63 4.61 13.72
N PRO A 91 -10.79 4.84 14.38
CA PRO A 91 -11.63 5.99 14.05
C PRO A 91 -10.90 7.33 14.14
N ASN A 92 -9.96 7.45 15.08
CA ASN A 92 -9.20 8.68 15.32
C ASN A 92 -8.02 8.87 14.33
N LYS A 93 -7.77 7.89 13.45
CA LYS A 93 -6.69 7.94 12.46
C LYS A 93 -7.12 8.58 11.15
N ILE A 94 -8.42 8.76 10.93
CA ILE A 94 -8.96 9.31 9.69
C ILE A 94 -9.09 10.81 9.84
N SER A 95 -8.50 11.54 8.89
CA SER A 95 -8.70 12.97 8.77
C SER A 95 -10.07 13.26 8.14
N GLU A 96 -10.75 14.30 8.59
CA GLU A 96 -11.98 14.78 7.94
C GLU A 96 -11.75 15.16 6.47
N THR A 97 -10.51 15.55 6.15
CA THR A 97 -10.09 15.93 4.80
C THR A 97 -9.69 14.73 3.93
N ASP A 98 -9.71 13.49 4.45
CA ASP A 98 -9.43 12.31 3.62
C ASP A 98 -10.40 12.25 2.44
N PRO A 99 -9.94 12.12 1.19
CA PRO A 99 -10.82 12.21 0.02
C PRO A 99 -11.72 10.98 -0.16
N TYR A 100 -11.34 9.81 0.34
CA TYR A 100 -12.00 8.54 0.04
C TYR A 100 -12.57 7.83 1.26
N ILE A 101 -11.99 8.03 2.44
CA ILE A 101 -12.41 7.34 3.67
C ILE A 101 -13.28 8.28 4.51
N ARG A 102 -14.45 7.80 4.91
CA ARG A 102 -15.32 8.46 5.88
C ARG A 102 -14.96 8.04 7.30
N LEU A 103 -14.78 6.74 7.52
CA LEU A 103 -14.52 6.16 8.82
C LEU A 103 -13.87 4.77 8.68
N ILE A 104 -12.97 4.42 9.59
CA ILE A 104 -12.49 3.05 9.75
C ILE A 104 -12.86 2.55 11.14
N ARG A 105 -13.39 1.33 11.20
CA ARG A 105 -13.70 0.64 12.46
C ARG A 105 -13.15 -0.77 12.42
N ALA A 106 -12.77 -1.28 13.58
CA ALA A 106 -12.41 -2.69 13.77
C ALA A 106 -13.26 -3.30 14.88
N GLY A 107 -13.48 -4.60 14.79
CA GLY A 107 -14.20 -5.35 15.82
C GLY A 107 -13.98 -6.86 15.68
N ARG A 108 -14.26 -7.61 16.76
CA ARG A 108 -14.28 -9.07 16.70
C ARG A 108 -15.48 -9.53 15.89
N ASN A 109 -15.24 -10.34 14.84
CA ASN A 109 -16.30 -10.88 13.98
C ASN A 109 -16.63 -12.34 14.34
N LYS A 110 -15.59 -13.18 14.36
CA LYS A 110 -15.66 -14.62 14.73
C LYS A 110 -14.50 -14.93 15.68
N PRO A 111 -14.50 -16.08 16.37
CA PRO A 111 -13.32 -16.51 17.14
C PRO A 111 -12.07 -16.48 16.25
N GLY A 112 -11.04 -15.76 16.70
CA GLY A 112 -9.77 -15.60 15.96
C GLY A 112 -9.82 -14.71 14.72
N VAL A 113 -10.92 -13.99 14.45
CA VAL A 113 -11.06 -13.09 13.30
C VAL A 113 -11.44 -11.69 13.74
N VAL A 114 -10.62 -10.72 13.37
CA VAL A 114 -10.91 -9.30 13.50
C VAL A 114 -11.38 -8.76 12.16
N ARG A 115 -12.51 -8.09 12.13
CA ARG A 115 -13.07 -7.43 10.97
C ARG A 115 -12.77 -5.94 11.00
N LEU A 116 -12.17 -5.45 9.92
CA LEU A 116 -12.06 -4.04 9.60
C LEU A 116 -13.21 -3.66 8.66
N VAL A 117 -13.85 -2.53 8.94
CA VAL A 117 -14.86 -1.92 8.07
C VAL A 117 -14.43 -0.51 7.76
N ILE A 118 -14.15 -0.24 6.49
CA ILE A 118 -13.78 1.07 5.96
C ILE A 118 -15.00 1.62 5.24
N GLU A 119 -15.63 2.64 5.82
CA GLU A 119 -16.74 3.36 5.20
C GLU A 119 -16.17 4.35 4.17
N LEU A 120 -16.68 4.30 2.96
CA LEU A 120 -16.16 5.04 1.82
C LEU A 120 -17.02 6.27 1.53
N LYS A 121 -16.41 7.32 0.98
CA LYS A 121 -17.08 8.53 0.50
C LYS A 121 -17.55 8.40 -0.94
N SER A 122 -16.90 7.52 -1.72
CA SER A 122 -17.19 7.24 -3.13
C SER A 122 -16.91 5.78 -3.46
N GLU A 123 -17.30 5.33 -4.63
CA GLU A 123 -16.94 4.02 -5.16
C GLU A 123 -15.43 3.95 -5.40
N ILE A 124 -14.79 2.86 -4.93
CA ILE A 124 -13.34 2.66 -5.06
C ILE A 124 -13.01 1.30 -5.65
N GLN A 125 -11.81 1.20 -6.22
CA GLN A 125 -11.18 -0.06 -6.59
C GLN A 125 -10.03 -0.34 -5.61
N PRO A 126 -10.21 -1.27 -4.66
CA PRO A 126 -9.18 -1.57 -3.68
C PRO A 126 -8.08 -2.43 -4.29
N GLN A 127 -6.82 -2.13 -3.96
CA GLN A 127 -5.69 -3.03 -4.15
C GLN A 127 -5.18 -3.44 -2.77
N VAL A 128 -5.24 -4.74 -2.47
CA VAL A 128 -4.86 -5.27 -1.15
C VAL A 128 -3.73 -6.27 -1.33
N PHE A 129 -2.60 -6.01 -0.66
CA PHE A 129 -1.41 -6.83 -0.78
C PHE A 129 -0.53 -6.78 0.48
N MET A 130 0.36 -7.76 0.62
CA MET A 130 1.29 -7.84 1.74
C MET A 130 2.69 -7.42 1.32
N LEU A 131 3.37 -6.68 2.22
CA LEU A 131 4.79 -6.36 2.13
C LEU A 131 5.57 -7.17 3.18
N LYS A 132 6.72 -7.68 2.76
CA LYS A 132 7.67 -8.38 3.64
C LYS A 132 8.39 -7.38 4.56
N PRO A 133 8.96 -7.84 5.68
CA PRO A 133 9.79 -7.01 6.54
C PRO A 133 10.97 -6.40 5.78
N VAL A 134 11.23 -5.10 6.02
CA VAL A 134 12.37 -4.37 5.46
C VAL A 134 12.85 -3.34 6.49
N GLY A 135 14.14 -3.38 6.83
CA GLY A 135 14.72 -2.48 7.83
C GLY A 135 14.07 -2.66 9.19
N GLU A 136 13.55 -1.58 9.76
CA GLU A 136 12.82 -1.59 11.03
C GLU A 136 11.33 -1.92 10.91
N TYR A 137 10.80 -1.98 9.68
CA TYR A 137 9.39 -2.29 9.41
C TYR A 137 9.14 -3.80 9.43
N GLY A 138 8.10 -4.22 10.16
CA GLY A 138 7.60 -5.59 10.16
C GLY A 138 6.85 -5.99 8.89
N HIS A 139 6.11 -7.10 8.96
CA HIS A 139 5.14 -7.43 7.92
C HIS A 139 4.05 -6.37 7.85
N ARG A 140 3.57 -6.06 6.65
CA ARG A 140 2.57 -5.02 6.43
C ARG A 140 1.49 -5.49 5.49
N LEU A 141 0.23 -5.34 5.87
CA LEU A 141 -0.92 -5.40 4.97
C LEU A 141 -1.22 -4.00 4.49
N VAL A 142 -1.22 -3.82 3.18
CA VAL A 142 -1.45 -2.53 2.51
C VAL A 142 -2.79 -2.57 1.80
N LEU A 143 -3.59 -1.55 2.00
CA LEU A 143 -4.88 -1.32 1.37
C LEU A 143 -4.79 0.00 0.62
N ASP A 144 -4.70 -0.04 -0.70
CA ASP A 144 -4.73 1.14 -1.57
C ASP A 144 -6.13 1.33 -2.13
N LEU A 145 -6.73 2.45 -1.84
CA LEU A 145 -8.11 2.77 -2.19
C LEU A 145 -8.11 3.78 -3.34
N TYR A 146 -8.23 3.30 -4.57
CA TYR A 146 -8.29 4.14 -5.77
C TYR A 146 -9.75 4.49 -6.10
N PRO A 147 -10.07 5.74 -6.48
CA PRO A 147 -11.39 6.05 -6.98
C PRO A 147 -11.65 5.32 -8.30
N THR A 148 -12.86 4.80 -8.48
CA THR A 148 -13.29 4.15 -9.73
C THR A 148 -13.44 5.17 -10.86
N ALA A 149 -13.99 6.35 -10.56
CA ALA A 149 -13.96 7.50 -11.43
C ALA A 149 -12.77 8.37 -11.03
N ALA A 150 -11.77 8.50 -11.90
CA ALA A 150 -10.80 9.56 -11.74
C ALA A 150 -11.55 10.88 -11.93
N ASP A 151 -11.73 11.66 -10.85
CA ASP A 151 -12.06 13.08 -10.96
C ASP A 151 -10.85 13.76 -11.61
N ASP A 152 -10.72 13.58 -12.92
CA ASP A 152 -9.78 14.34 -13.72
C ASP A 152 -10.50 15.61 -14.20
N PRO A 153 -10.26 16.77 -13.54
CA PRO A 153 -10.88 18.03 -13.96
C PRO A 153 -10.54 18.38 -15.40
N LEU A 154 -9.44 17.80 -15.91
CA LEU A 154 -8.99 18.00 -17.28
C LEU A 154 -9.79 17.11 -18.25
N LEU A 155 -10.08 15.86 -17.89
CA LEU A 155 -10.99 14.99 -18.67
C LEU A 155 -12.40 15.59 -18.71
N ALA A 156 -12.90 16.07 -17.57
CA ALA A 156 -14.21 16.77 -17.52
C ALA A 156 -14.20 18.09 -18.33
N LEU A 157 -13.05 18.75 -18.45
CA LEU A 157 -12.89 19.93 -19.29
C LEU A 157 -12.77 19.55 -20.77
N LEU A 158 -12.05 18.48 -21.09
CA LEU A 158 -11.93 17.95 -22.47
C LEU A 158 -13.28 17.42 -22.97
N GLU A 159 -14.04 16.70 -22.17
CA GLU A 159 -15.41 16.28 -22.51
C GLU A 159 -16.35 17.48 -22.76
N LYS A 160 -16.16 18.59 -22.03
CA LYS A 160 -16.88 19.84 -22.30
C LYS A 160 -16.40 20.58 -23.54
N LEU A 161 -15.15 20.39 -23.95
CA LEU A 161 -14.57 20.99 -25.15
C LEU A 161 -14.82 20.15 -26.41
N ASP A 162 -14.96 18.84 -26.27
CA ASP A 162 -15.30 17.90 -27.37
C ASP A 162 -16.81 17.82 -27.65
N ALA A 163 -17.67 18.48 -26.89
CA ALA A 163 -19.06 18.68 -27.27
C ALA A 163 -19.08 19.52 -28.58
N PRO A 164 -19.72 19.02 -29.67
CA PRO A 164 -19.66 19.67 -30.98
C PRO A 164 -20.27 21.05 -30.87
N SER A 165 -19.42 22.07 -30.81
CA SER A 165 -19.80 23.46 -31.03
C SER A 165 -19.91 23.69 -32.52
N GLU A 166 -21.14 23.64 -33.03
CA GLU A 166 -21.45 24.16 -34.37
C GLU A 166 -21.13 25.66 -34.44
N LYS A 167 -20.36 25.99 -35.44
CA LYS A 167 -20.12 27.35 -35.99
C LYS A 167 -19.01 28.19 -35.36
N ALA A 168 -17.88 28.20 -36.08
CA ALA A 168 -17.32 29.48 -36.55
C ALA A 168 -16.30 29.25 -37.66
N THR A 169 -16.74 29.38 -38.89
CA THR A 169 -15.89 29.71 -40.05
C THR A 169 -15.50 31.18 -39.94
N ALA A 170 -14.23 31.45 -39.72
CA ALA A 170 -13.61 32.70 -40.14
C ALA A 170 -12.12 32.46 -40.39
N LYS A 171 -11.74 32.48 -41.66
CA LYS A 171 -10.35 32.64 -42.08
C LYS A 171 -9.95 34.08 -41.82
N GLU A 172 -9.03 34.34 -40.95
CA GLU A 172 -8.29 35.58 -40.88
C GLU A 172 -6.82 35.38 -41.28
N PRO A 173 -6.16 36.42 -41.85
CA PRO A 173 -4.85 36.29 -42.48
C PRO A 173 -3.76 36.10 -41.46
N ARG A 174 -2.85 35.16 -41.74
CA ARG A 174 -1.65 34.89 -40.94
C ARG A 174 -0.79 36.15 -40.83
N GLN A 175 -0.93 36.86 -39.74
CA GLN A 175 0.13 37.73 -39.24
C GLN A 175 1.21 36.85 -38.62
N ALA A 176 2.48 37.22 -38.84
CA ALA A 176 3.64 36.52 -38.26
C ALA A 176 3.46 36.38 -36.77
N GLN A 177 3.19 35.15 -36.32
CA GLN A 177 3.10 34.82 -34.88
C GLN A 177 4.50 34.97 -34.28
N PRO A 178 4.65 35.62 -33.11
CA PRO A 178 5.90 35.55 -32.38
C PRO A 178 6.20 34.07 -32.14
N GLU A 179 7.46 33.69 -32.26
CA GLU A 179 7.95 32.34 -31.99
C GLU A 179 7.52 31.95 -30.60
N ILE A 180 6.41 31.17 -30.48
CA ILE A 180 5.95 30.64 -29.19
C ILE A 180 6.95 29.55 -28.83
N THR A 181 7.95 29.93 -28.06
CA THR A 181 8.90 28.98 -27.48
C THR A 181 8.10 28.06 -26.54
N ARG A 182 7.84 26.85 -26.99
CA ARG A 182 7.11 25.85 -26.20
C ARG A 182 7.86 25.60 -24.91
N MET A 183 7.18 25.75 -23.78
CA MET A 183 7.74 25.46 -22.46
C MET A 183 8.00 23.96 -22.32
N VAL A 184 9.25 23.58 -22.01
CA VAL A 184 9.65 22.20 -21.77
C VAL A 184 9.17 21.78 -20.38
N THR A 185 8.38 20.72 -20.33
CA THR A 185 7.84 20.17 -19.07
C THR A 185 8.63 18.93 -18.65
N ILE A 186 9.26 18.98 -17.48
CA ILE A 186 10.09 17.91 -16.93
C ILE A 186 9.39 17.35 -15.69
N VAL A 187 9.13 16.04 -15.65
CA VAL A 187 8.64 15.37 -14.45
C VAL A 187 9.80 14.70 -13.74
N LEU A 188 9.96 15.07 -12.48
CA LEU A 188 10.94 14.49 -11.57
C LEU A 188 10.25 13.47 -10.67
N ASP A 189 10.78 12.26 -10.64
CA ASP A 189 10.23 11.15 -9.88
C ASP A 189 11.17 10.75 -8.74
N PRO A 190 10.99 11.29 -7.51
CA PRO A 190 11.74 10.81 -6.36
C PRO A 190 11.35 9.36 -6.06
N GLY A 191 12.31 8.42 -6.20
CA GLY A 191 12.07 7.01 -5.94
C GLY A 191 11.57 6.74 -4.52
N HIS A 192 10.88 5.61 -4.33
CA HIS A 192 10.37 5.17 -3.03
C HIS A 192 9.36 6.13 -2.40
N GLY A 193 9.20 6.10 -1.06
CA GLY A 193 8.31 6.99 -0.30
C GLY A 193 7.32 6.26 0.60
N GLY A 194 6.90 6.89 1.68
CA GLY A 194 5.97 6.31 2.66
C GLY A 194 6.50 5.00 3.24
N GLU A 195 5.77 3.92 3.04
CA GLU A 195 6.09 2.58 3.52
C GLU A 195 7.26 1.90 2.78
N ASP A 196 7.71 2.45 1.68
CA ASP A 196 8.87 1.96 0.95
C ASP A 196 10.09 2.86 1.26
N PRO A 197 11.00 2.42 2.13
CA PRO A 197 12.17 3.20 2.52
C PRO A 197 13.22 3.28 1.41
N GLY A 198 13.20 2.36 0.42
CA GLY A 198 14.31 2.13 -0.50
C GLY A 198 15.52 1.54 0.21
N ALA A 199 16.72 1.82 -0.31
CA ALA A 199 17.97 1.44 0.32
C ALA A 199 18.19 2.16 1.65
N ILE A 200 18.84 1.46 2.60
CA ILE A 200 19.19 2.01 3.91
C ILE A 200 20.70 2.23 3.96
N GLY A 201 21.11 3.48 4.09
CA GLY A 201 22.50 3.87 4.20
C GLY A 201 23.13 3.46 5.53
N ARG A 202 24.47 3.46 5.60
CA ARG A 202 25.23 3.03 6.79
C ARG A 202 24.92 3.83 8.06
N GLY A 203 24.45 5.07 7.93
CA GLY A 203 24.01 5.93 9.05
C GLY A 203 22.52 5.86 9.35
N GLY A 204 21.80 4.85 8.82
CA GLY A 204 20.34 4.74 9.01
C GLY A 204 19.50 5.69 8.14
N SER A 205 20.13 6.37 7.17
CA SER A 205 19.42 7.23 6.23
C SER A 205 18.63 6.39 5.22
N TYR A 206 17.37 6.77 4.97
CA TYR A 206 16.53 6.12 3.97
C TYR A 206 16.66 6.79 2.60
N GLU A 207 16.75 5.98 1.55
CA GLU A 207 16.79 6.44 0.16
C GLU A 207 15.64 7.39 -0.17
N LYS A 208 14.43 7.09 0.29
CA LYS A 208 13.23 7.90 0.06
C LYS A 208 13.38 9.38 0.45
N HIS A 209 14.16 9.68 1.50
CA HIS A 209 14.40 11.05 1.96
C HIS A 209 15.46 11.74 1.08
N VAL A 210 16.52 11.01 0.74
CA VAL A 210 17.59 11.52 -0.12
C VAL A 210 17.07 11.85 -1.52
N THR A 211 16.31 10.93 -2.11
CA THR A 211 15.74 11.12 -3.46
C THR A 211 14.78 12.30 -3.52
N LEU A 212 13.93 12.47 -2.48
CA LEU A 212 13.02 13.59 -2.39
C LEU A 212 13.77 14.94 -2.29
N GLU A 213 14.79 15.01 -1.48
CA GLU A 213 15.57 16.23 -1.30
C GLU A 213 16.35 16.58 -2.58
N VAL A 214 16.96 15.59 -3.24
CA VAL A 214 17.64 15.80 -4.52
C VAL A 214 16.65 16.29 -5.59
N ALA A 215 15.47 15.67 -5.68
CA ALA A 215 14.46 16.05 -6.66
C ALA A 215 13.92 17.47 -6.41
N ARG A 216 13.75 17.89 -5.14
CA ARG A 216 13.36 19.27 -4.80
C ARG A 216 14.40 20.29 -5.22
N ARG A 217 15.69 20.00 -4.97
CA ARG A 217 16.79 20.88 -5.41
C ARG A 217 16.89 20.95 -6.92
N LEU A 218 16.72 19.81 -7.61
CA LEU A 218 16.70 19.76 -9.08
C LEU A 218 15.52 20.55 -9.63
N LYS A 219 14.33 20.40 -9.03
CA LYS A 219 13.14 21.18 -9.38
C LYS A 219 13.41 22.67 -9.32
N ALA A 220 13.98 23.16 -8.22
CA ALA A 220 14.26 24.58 -8.06
C ALA A 220 15.24 25.12 -9.14
N LYS A 221 16.22 24.29 -9.55
CA LYS A 221 17.16 24.65 -10.64
C LYS A 221 16.48 24.70 -11.99
N ILE A 222 15.65 23.68 -12.31
CA ILE A 222 14.93 23.63 -13.60
C ILE A 222 13.93 24.79 -13.72
N ASP A 223 13.20 25.06 -12.64
CA ASP A 223 12.21 26.15 -12.66
C ASP A 223 12.84 27.56 -12.73
N ALA A 224 14.14 27.67 -12.45
CA ALA A 224 14.89 28.91 -12.67
C ALA A 224 15.35 29.10 -14.12
N GLU A 225 15.31 28.07 -14.96
CA GLU A 225 15.72 28.14 -16.36
C GLU A 225 14.57 28.68 -17.24
N PRO A 226 14.86 29.58 -18.16
CA PRO A 226 13.83 30.10 -19.06
C PRO A 226 13.24 28.98 -19.93
N ASN A 227 11.94 29.02 -20.15
CA ASN A 227 11.18 28.07 -20.96
C ASN A 227 11.19 26.61 -20.44
N MET A 228 11.53 26.42 -19.17
CA MET A 228 11.44 25.12 -18.48
C MET A 228 10.50 25.21 -17.28
N ARG A 229 9.82 24.11 -17.02
CA ARG A 229 9.06 23.91 -15.78
C ARG A 229 9.22 22.48 -15.32
N SER A 230 9.20 22.26 -14.02
CA SER A 230 9.28 20.92 -13.50
C SER A 230 8.11 20.59 -12.56
N MET A 231 7.81 19.32 -12.46
CA MET A 231 6.78 18.76 -11.59
C MET A 231 7.34 17.54 -10.86
N LEU A 232 7.04 17.42 -9.57
CA LEU A 232 7.37 16.23 -8.81
C LEU A 232 6.23 15.20 -8.89
N THR A 233 6.55 13.93 -9.00
CA THR A 233 5.55 12.86 -8.84
C THR A 233 5.04 12.81 -7.41
N ARG A 234 5.92 13.03 -6.41
CA ARG A 234 5.59 13.24 -4.99
C ARG A 234 6.39 14.41 -4.42
N ASP A 235 5.75 15.19 -3.60
CA ASP A 235 6.33 16.34 -2.89
C ASP A 235 6.49 16.10 -1.38
N GLY A 236 6.09 14.92 -0.90
CA GLY A 236 6.14 14.48 0.49
C GLY A 236 6.62 13.03 0.64
N ASP A 237 6.66 12.58 1.91
CA ASP A 237 7.00 11.19 2.24
C ASP A 237 5.76 10.29 2.18
N PHE A 238 5.28 10.01 0.98
CA PHE A 238 4.22 9.05 0.68
C PHE A 238 4.60 8.18 -0.51
N PHE A 239 4.08 6.96 -0.53
CA PHE A 239 4.32 6.01 -1.62
C PHE A 239 3.45 6.34 -2.84
N ILE A 240 4.02 6.21 -4.03
CA ILE A 240 3.28 6.24 -5.29
C ILE A 240 3.64 4.98 -6.09
N PRO A 241 2.63 4.18 -6.53
CA PRO A 241 2.88 3.04 -7.42
C PRO A 241 3.54 3.45 -8.73
N LEU A 242 4.39 2.60 -9.30
CA LEU A 242 5.13 2.89 -10.53
C LEU A 242 4.23 3.32 -11.69
N GLN A 243 3.10 2.65 -11.87
CA GLN A 243 2.14 3.00 -12.92
C GLN A 243 1.57 4.41 -12.74
N SER A 244 1.24 4.80 -11.51
CA SER A 244 0.72 6.13 -11.19
C SER A 244 1.76 7.23 -11.44
N ARG A 245 3.06 6.95 -11.21
CA ARG A 245 4.16 7.89 -11.53
C ARG A 245 4.21 8.19 -13.02
N VAL A 246 4.15 7.14 -13.85
CA VAL A 246 4.12 7.27 -15.31
C VAL A 246 2.84 7.98 -15.80
N GLN A 247 1.69 7.64 -15.20
CA GLN A 247 0.43 8.31 -15.53
C GLN A 247 0.46 9.80 -15.22
N LYS A 248 1.04 10.20 -14.06
CA LYS A 248 1.22 11.63 -13.73
C LYS A 248 2.04 12.35 -14.79
N ALA A 249 3.13 11.75 -15.26
CA ALA A 249 3.95 12.33 -16.32
C ALA A 249 3.18 12.46 -17.65
N ARG A 250 2.41 11.45 -18.02
CA ARG A 250 1.59 11.46 -19.23
C ARG A 250 0.48 12.51 -19.18
N ARG A 251 -0.19 12.67 -18.03
CA ARG A 251 -1.25 13.68 -17.83
C ARG A 251 -0.77 15.10 -18.06
N VAL A 252 0.44 15.42 -17.63
CA VAL A 252 1.02 16.75 -17.83
C VAL A 252 1.75 16.90 -19.17
N GLN A 253 1.66 15.87 -20.02
CA GLN A 253 2.34 15.83 -21.31
C GLN A 253 3.83 16.17 -21.16
N ALA A 254 4.50 15.49 -20.21
CA ALA A 254 5.90 15.71 -19.93
C ALA A 254 6.77 15.40 -21.15
N ASP A 255 7.70 16.30 -21.45
CA ASP A 255 8.71 16.12 -22.49
C ASP A 255 9.83 15.19 -22.01
N LEU A 256 10.10 15.20 -20.69
CA LEU A 256 11.11 14.39 -20.06
C LEU A 256 10.62 13.85 -18.70
N PHE A 257 10.90 12.58 -18.43
CA PHE A 257 10.70 11.94 -17.13
C PHE A 257 12.04 11.54 -16.56
N VAL A 258 12.38 12.06 -15.36
CA VAL A 258 13.65 11.80 -14.67
C VAL A 258 13.35 11.13 -13.34
N SER A 259 13.71 9.86 -13.21
CA SER A 259 13.63 9.14 -11.94
C SER A 259 14.93 9.30 -11.15
N VAL A 260 14.81 9.62 -9.86
CA VAL A 260 15.93 9.85 -8.94
C VAL A 260 15.96 8.72 -7.95
N HIS A 261 17.06 7.95 -7.96
CA HIS A 261 17.32 6.84 -7.04
C HIS A 261 18.71 6.99 -6.39
N ALA A 262 18.94 6.28 -5.30
CA ALA A 262 20.21 6.19 -4.59
C ALA A 262 20.45 4.74 -4.17
N ASP A 263 20.56 3.86 -5.17
CA ASP A 263 20.66 2.42 -4.98
C ASP A 263 21.85 2.01 -4.13
N ALA A 264 21.62 1.03 -3.24
CA ALA A 264 22.69 0.33 -2.55
C ALA A 264 23.18 -0.82 -3.42
N PHE A 265 24.48 -0.90 -3.64
CA PHE A 265 25.10 -1.99 -4.37
C PHE A 265 25.98 -2.85 -3.45
N ILE A 266 26.01 -4.17 -3.71
CA ILE A 266 26.78 -5.13 -2.89
C ILE A 266 28.28 -4.81 -2.88
N LYS A 267 28.80 -4.27 -4.01
CA LYS A 267 30.21 -3.88 -4.11
C LYS A 267 30.39 -2.42 -3.72
N PRO A 268 31.19 -2.10 -2.67
CA PRO A 268 31.38 -0.71 -2.20
C PRO A 268 32.04 0.22 -3.23
N THR A 269 32.63 -0.35 -4.27
CA THR A 269 33.34 0.38 -5.35
C THR A 269 32.44 0.74 -6.52
N ALA A 270 31.17 0.26 -6.55
CA ALA A 270 30.23 0.60 -7.60
C ALA A 270 29.95 2.10 -7.60
N ARG A 271 30.08 2.73 -8.76
CA ARG A 271 29.83 4.17 -8.96
C ARG A 271 29.25 4.37 -10.35
N GLY A 272 28.46 5.40 -10.52
CA GLY A 272 27.91 5.80 -11.81
C GLY A 272 26.43 6.14 -11.74
N SER A 273 25.88 6.44 -12.90
CA SER A 273 24.45 6.60 -13.15
C SER A 273 24.03 5.59 -14.23
N SER A 274 22.80 5.10 -14.16
CA SER A 274 22.20 4.17 -15.13
C SER A 274 20.97 4.79 -15.79
#